data_e096e3bd960321235429f229349c3e3b
#
_entry.id   e096e3bd960321235429f229349c3e3b
#
_cell.length_a   1.000
_cell.length_b   1.000
_cell.length_c   1.000
_cell.angle_alpha   90.00
_cell.angle_beta   90.00
_cell.angle_gamma   90.00
#
_symmetry.space_group_name_H-M   'P 1'
#
loop_
_entity.id
_entity.type
_entity.pdbx_description
1 polymer ?
#
loop_
_entity_poly.entity_id
_entity_poly.type
_entity_poly.pdbx_seq_one_letter_code
_entity_poly.pdbx_strand_id
1 'polypeptide(L)'
;MYIEQVNSPQDIKQFSAEQLRQLAGEVRNALLTKLSAHGGHVGPNLGMVEATIALHYVFNSPTDKMVYDVSHQSYTHKMLTGRKGAFLNPEDYDVVSGYTNPRESGHDFFTIGHTSTSVSLACGLAKARDLKGGHENIIAVIGDGSLSGGEAYEGLSNAGEMGTNLIIVVNDNEMSIAENHGGLYQNLKELRDTEGRSSCNFFRSLGLDYLYVGEGNDIPSLVAAFAKVKDTSRPTV
;
A
#
# COMPACT_ATOMS: atom_id res chain seq x y z
N MET A 1 13.71 -21.51 -0.36
CA MET A 1 12.58 -20.62 -0.73
C MET A 1 13.13 -19.22 -0.94
N TYR A 2 12.46 -18.41 -1.77
CA TYR A 2 12.90 -17.02 -2.00
C TYR A 2 12.70 -16.16 -0.76
N ILE A 3 11.61 -16.35 -0.01
CA ILE A 3 11.36 -15.57 1.22
C ILE A 3 12.48 -15.71 2.26
N GLU A 4 13.14 -16.85 2.32
CA GLU A 4 14.29 -17.06 3.21
C GLU A 4 15.50 -16.20 2.84
N GLN A 5 15.64 -15.85 1.55
CA GLN A 5 16.73 -15.03 1.03
C GLN A 5 16.48 -13.52 1.23
N VAL A 6 15.22 -13.11 1.48
CA VAL A 6 14.84 -11.70 1.65
C VAL A 6 15.10 -11.28 3.09
N ASN A 7 16.06 -10.42 3.33
CA ASN A 7 16.36 -9.80 4.62
C ASN A 7 16.09 -8.30 4.62
N SER A 8 16.02 -7.72 3.42
CA SER A 8 15.72 -6.32 3.19
C SER A 8 14.98 -6.12 1.86
N PRO A 9 14.31 -4.99 1.65
CA PRO A 9 13.67 -4.71 0.36
C PRO A 9 14.64 -4.68 -0.83
N GLN A 10 15.94 -4.49 -0.59
CA GLN A 10 16.95 -4.46 -1.64
C GLN A 10 17.14 -5.84 -2.29
N ASP A 11 16.92 -6.91 -1.53
CA ASP A 11 17.16 -8.28 -2.00
C ASP A 11 16.22 -8.65 -3.16
N ILE A 12 14.98 -8.16 -3.15
CA ILE A 12 14.01 -8.44 -4.20
C ILE A 12 14.25 -7.64 -5.49
N LYS A 13 15.06 -6.57 -5.46
CA LYS A 13 15.34 -5.73 -6.64
C LYS A 13 16.00 -6.50 -7.79
N GLN A 14 16.66 -7.62 -7.50
CA GLN A 14 17.33 -8.44 -8.47
C GLN A 14 16.47 -9.61 -8.97
N PHE A 15 15.28 -9.80 -8.43
CA PHE A 15 14.41 -10.91 -8.78
C PHE A 15 13.76 -10.71 -10.15
N SER A 16 13.70 -11.78 -10.93
CA SER A 16 12.91 -11.82 -12.16
C SER A 16 11.41 -11.79 -11.84
N ALA A 17 10.58 -11.49 -12.83
CA ALA A 17 9.13 -11.54 -12.67
C ALA A 17 8.62 -12.90 -12.16
N GLU A 18 9.23 -13.99 -12.61
CA GLU A 18 8.88 -15.34 -12.16
C GLU A 18 9.28 -15.57 -10.70
N GLN A 19 10.45 -15.09 -10.28
CA GLN A 19 10.89 -15.17 -8.87
C GLN A 19 10.00 -14.34 -7.95
N LEU A 20 9.54 -13.17 -8.40
CA LEU A 20 8.57 -12.35 -7.64
C LEU A 20 7.22 -13.05 -7.50
N ARG A 21 6.72 -13.75 -8.54
CA ARG A 21 5.49 -14.56 -8.42
C ARG A 21 5.65 -15.72 -7.44
N GLN A 22 6.79 -16.40 -7.47
CA GLN A 22 7.09 -17.47 -6.51
C GLN A 22 7.19 -16.93 -5.08
N LEU A 23 7.85 -15.78 -4.90
CA LEU A 23 7.90 -15.09 -3.61
C LEU A 23 6.50 -14.76 -3.09
N ALA A 24 5.59 -14.26 -3.96
CA ALA A 24 4.21 -13.98 -3.57
C ALA A 24 3.48 -15.24 -3.09
N GLY A 25 3.66 -16.37 -3.78
CA GLY A 25 3.13 -17.66 -3.35
C GLY A 25 3.67 -18.11 -1.99
N GLU A 26 4.96 -17.95 -1.75
CA GLU A 26 5.60 -18.29 -0.46
C GLU A 26 5.11 -17.38 0.67
N VAL A 27 4.97 -16.06 0.43
CA VAL A 27 4.39 -15.10 1.38
C VAL A 27 2.96 -15.48 1.73
N ARG A 28 2.11 -15.82 0.72
CA ARG A 28 0.73 -16.26 0.97
C ARG A 28 0.67 -17.49 1.85
N ASN A 29 1.52 -18.48 1.59
CA ASN A 29 1.59 -19.69 2.39
C ASN A 29 2.01 -19.41 3.84
N ALA A 30 3.01 -18.56 4.04
CA ALA A 30 3.44 -18.14 5.38
C ALA A 30 2.33 -17.42 6.14
N LEU A 31 1.62 -16.49 5.47
CA LEU A 31 0.46 -15.79 6.04
C LEU A 31 -0.65 -16.77 6.44
N LEU A 32 -1.05 -17.67 5.54
CA LEU A 32 -2.09 -18.67 5.82
C LEU A 32 -1.70 -19.58 6.98
N THR A 33 -0.46 -20.03 7.04
CA THR A 33 0.06 -20.88 8.13
C THR A 33 -0.01 -20.15 9.47
N LYS A 34 0.57 -18.94 9.56
CA LYS A 34 0.53 -18.15 10.79
C LYS A 34 -0.90 -17.81 11.19
N LEU A 35 -1.71 -17.29 10.27
CA LEU A 35 -3.04 -16.76 10.59
C LEU A 35 -4.03 -17.85 10.97
N SER A 36 -3.91 -19.06 10.40
CA SER A 36 -4.73 -20.21 10.80
C SER A 36 -4.38 -20.73 12.21
N ALA A 37 -3.11 -20.63 12.59
CA ALA A 37 -2.64 -21.13 13.90
C ALA A 37 -2.76 -20.09 15.03
N HIS A 38 -2.62 -18.79 14.69
CA HIS A 38 -2.41 -17.72 15.68
C HIS A 38 -3.47 -16.61 15.60
N GLY A 39 -4.21 -16.52 14.51
CA GLY A 39 -5.12 -15.41 14.25
C GLY A 39 -4.44 -14.17 13.65
N GLY A 40 -5.23 -13.14 13.41
CA GLY A 40 -4.80 -11.88 12.77
C GLY A 40 -5.70 -11.47 11.61
N HIS A 41 -5.22 -10.54 10.78
CA HIS A 41 -5.99 -9.97 9.68
C HIS A 41 -5.75 -10.77 8.38
N VAL A 42 -6.68 -11.63 7.99
CA VAL A 42 -6.51 -12.56 6.85
C VAL A 42 -6.73 -11.85 5.52
N GLY A 43 -7.97 -11.44 5.23
CA GLY A 43 -8.38 -10.86 3.94
C GLY A 43 -7.52 -9.69 3.49
N PRO A 44 -7.35 -8.65 4.33
CA PRO A 44 -6.56 -7.48 3.97
C PRO A 44 -5.10 -7.80 3.60
N ASN A 45 -4.49 -8.76 4.29
CA ASN A 45 -3.10 -9.15 3.99
C ASN A 45 -2.97 -9.96 2.71
N LEU A 46 -3.88 -10.91 2.47
CA LEU A 46 -3.88 -11.68 1.23
C LEU A 46 -4.16 -10.81 0.00
N GLY A 47 -5.00 -9.77 0.13
CA GLY A 47 -5.28 -8.82 -0.95
C GLY A 47 -4.12 -7.89 -1.30
N MET A 48 -3.12 -7.76 -0.41
CA MET A 48 -2.02 -6.80 -0.58
C MET A 48 -0.65 -7.43 -0.84
N VAL A 49 -0.55 -8.75 -1.04
CA VAL A 49 0.73 -9.43 -1.22
C VAL A 49 1.47 -8.91 -2.45
N GLU A 50 0.86 -9.00 -3.61
CA GLU A 50 1.47 -8.62 -4.89
C GLU A 50 1.73 -7.11 -4.95
N ALA A 51 0.78 -6.30 -4.51
CA ALA A 51 0.93 -4.85 -4.47
C ALA A 51 2.08 -4.42 -3.55
N THR A 52 2.23 -5.04 -2.38
CA THR A 52 3.33 -4.73 -1.45
C THR A 52 4.68 -5.17 -2.02
N ILE A 53 4.77 -6.34 -2.66
CA ILE A 53 5.99 -6.80 -3.34
C ILE A 53 6.36 -5.81 -4.46
N ALA A 54 5.40 -5.40 -5.30
CA ALA A 54 5.64 -4.46 -6.39
C ALA A 54 6.05 -3.06 -5.86
N LEU A 55 5.45 -2.57 -4.78
CA LEU A 55 5.87 -1.34 -4.12
C LEU A 55 7.33 -1.42 -3.66
N HIS A 56 7.71 -2.48 -2.97
CA HIS A 56 9.09 -2.66 -2.52
C HIS A 56 10.07 -2.95 -3.67
N TYR A 57 9.58 -3.49 -4.79
CA TYR A 57 10.39 -3.69 -6.00
C TYR A 57 10.71 -2.36 -6.69
N VAL A 58 9.76 -1.43 -6.76
CA VAL A 58 9.92 -0.15 -7.47
C VAL A 58 10.53 0.93 -6.59
N PHE A 59 10.05 1.09 -5.36
CA PHE A 59 10.46 2.15 -4.45
C PHE A 59 11.53 1.70 -3.46
N ASN A 60 12.31 2.64 -2.95
CA ASN A 60 13.47 2.39 -2.10
C ASN A 60 13.18 2.69 -0.62
N SER A 61 12.39 1.82 0.03
CA SER A 61 12.16 1.95 1.47
C SER A 61 13.45 1.68 2.26
N PRO A 62 13.78 2.47 3.32
CA PRO A 62 12.95 3.48 3.96
C PRO A 62 13.12 4.91 3.41
N THR A 63 13.95 5.13 2.37
CA THR A 63 14.11 6.46 1.76
C THR A 63 12.77 6.93 1.20
N ASP A 64 12.20 6.16 0.26
CA ASP A 64 10.80 6.34 -0.15
C ASP A 64 9.90 5.85 0.99
N LYS A 65 8.89 6.65 1.36
CA LYS A 65 8.10 6.43 2.57
C LYS A 65 6.72 5.89 2.23
N MET A 66 6.35 4.78 2.84
CA MET A 66 5.05 4.14 2.67
C MET A 66 4.23 4.27 3.95
N VAL A 67 2.99 4.74 3.82
CA VAL A 67 2.03 4.89 4.92
C VAL A 67 0.83 4.00 4.61
N TYR A 68 0.61 3.00 5.42
CA TYR A 68 -0.51 2.05 5.26
C TYR A 68 -1.69 2.50 6.11
N ASP A 69 -2.85 2.69 5.50
CA ASP A 69 -4.09 3.03 6.22
C ASP A 69 -4.48 1.90 7.17
N VAL A 70 -4.90 2.20 8.38
CA VAL A 70 -5.10 1.23 9.47
C VAL A 70 -3.81 0.46 9.79
N SER A 71 -3.07 0.11 8.76
CA SER A 71 -1.84 -0.69 8.74
C SER A 71 -1.97 -2.19 9.08
N HIS A 72 -3.20 -2.68 9.18
CA HIS A 72 -3.50 -4.09 9.43
C HIS A 72 -3.19 -5.01 8.22
N GLN A 73 -2.97 -4.45 7.03
CA GLN A 73 -2.57 -5.14 5.78
C GLN A 73 -1.06 -5.09 5.54
N SER A 74 -0.26 -4.79 6.56
CA SER A 74 1.19 -4.56 6.43
C SER A 74 2.07 -5.79 6.66
N TYR A 75 1.52 -7.00 6.74
CA TYR A 75 2.30 -8.19 7.09
C TYR A 75 3.35 -8.53 6.02
N THR A 76 3.01 -8.44 4.74
CA THR A 76 3.99 -8.59 3.64
C THR A 76 5.09 -7.54 3.73
N HIS A 77 4.75 -6.29 4.03
CA HIS A 77 5.72 -5.23 4.28
C HIS A 77 6.68 -5.59 5.43
N LYS A 78 6.16 -6.10 6.55
CA LYS A 78 6.99 -6.56 7.66
C LYS A 78 7.93 -7.70 7.25
N MET A 79 7.43 -8.68 6.49
CA MET A 79 8.25 -9.79 6.01
C MET A 79 9.41 -9.31 5.12
N LEU A 80 9.15 -8.37 4.21
CA LEU A 80 10.16 -7.83 3.29
C LEU A 80 11.14 -6.86 3.95
N THR A 81 10.82 -6.35 5.14
CA THR A 81 11.63 -5.37 5.89
C THR A 81 12.32 -5.97 7.11
N GLY A 82 12.72 -7.25 7.02
CA GLY A 82 13.58 -7.91 7.99
C GLY A 82 12.86 -8.61 9.15
N ARG A 83 11.51 -8.62 9.14
CA ARG A 83 10.70 -9.23 10.23
C ARG A 83 10.04 -10.55 9.83
N LYS A 84 10.53 -11.21 8.77
CA LYS A 84 9.96 -12.47 8.26
C LYS A 84 9.93 -13.59 9.29
N GLY A 85 10.88 -13.62 10.24
CA GLY A 85 10.92 -14.61 11.33
C GLY A 85 9.61 -14.68 12.08
N ALA A 86 9.00 -13.54 12.37
CA ALA A 86 7.70 -13.44 13.04
C ALA A 86 6.51 -14.01 12.22
N PHE A 87 6.74 -14.48 11.00
CA PHE A 87 5.72 -15.10 10.14
C PHE A 87 6.09 -16.54 9.74
N LEU A 88 7.36 -16.91 9.89
CA LEU A 88 7.87 -18.23 9.49
C LEU A 88 8.08 -19.16 10.69
N ASN A 89 8.43 -18.60 11.87
CA ASN A 89 8.75 -19.36 13.06
C ASN A 89 7.61 -19.25 14.07
N PRO A 90 6.95 -20.33 14.45
CA PRO A 90 5.84 -20.29 15.42
C PRO A 90 6.19 -19.65 16.78
N GLU A 91 7.41 -19.81 17.25
CA GLU A 91 7.92 -19.21 18.50
C GLU A 91 8.05 -17.70 18.44
N ASP A 92 8.10 -17.11 17.23
CA ASP A 92 8.29 -15.68 17.01
C ASP A 92 6.99 -14.94 16.64
N TYR A 93 5.84 -15.63 16.61
CA TYR A 93 4.58 -15.04 16.08
C TYR A 93 4.14 -13.78 16.82
N ASP A 94 4.51 -13.61 18.07
CA ASP A 94 4.17 -12.45 18.91
C ASP A 94 5.25 -11.36 18.95
N VAL A 95 6.37 -11.54 18.24
CA VAL A 95 7.48 -10.57 18.26
C VAL A 95 7.12 -9.26 17.55
N VAL A 96 6.15 -9.29 16.62
CA VAL A 96 5.68 -8.11 15.91
C VAL A 96 4.19 -7.86 16.16
N SER A 97 3.81 -6.58 16.20
CA SER A 97 2.39 -6.20 16.28
C SER A 97 1.65 -6.44 14.96
N GLY A 98 0.33 -6.46 15.02
CA GLY A 98 -0.53 -6.55 13.84
C GLY A 98 -0.62 -5.26 13.00
N TYR A 99 0.13 -4.23 13.36
CA TYR A 99 0.12 -2.89 12.73
C TYR A 99 1.55 -2.40 12.51
N THR A 100 1.73 -1.35 11.68
CA THR A 100 3.03 -0.69 11.56
C THR A 100 3.44 -0.09 12.90
N ASN A 101 4.74 -0.18 13.22
CA ASN A 101 5.26 0.30 14.48
C ASN A 101 6.71 0.77 14.32
N PRO A 102 6.99 2.08 14.45
CA PRO A 102 8.34 2.63 14.35
C PRO A 102 9.35 2.07 15.35
N ARG A 103 8.88 1.44 16.44
CA ARG A 103 9.75 0.77 17.40
C ARG A 103 10.24 -0.60 16.91
N GLU A 104 9.57 -1.20 15.92
CA GLU A 104 9.95 -2.47 15.32
C GLU A 104 10.92 -2.28 14.15
N SER A 105 10.75 -1.22 13.36
CA SER A 105 11.51 -1.02 12.13
C SER A 105 11.56 0.45 11.70
N GLY A 106 12.71 0.87 11.18
CA GLY A 106 12.84 2.18 10.52
C GLY A 106 12.08 2.31 9.20
N HIS A 107 11.48 1.23 8.70
CA HIS A 107 10.59 1.25 7.53
C HIS A 107 9.15 1.64 7.88
N ASP A 108 8.78 1.64 9.16
CA ASP A 108 7.48 2.04 9.66
C ASP A 108 7.57 3.48 10.19
N PHE A 109 6.76 4.40 9.69
CA PHE A 109 6.84 5.82 10.05
C PHE A 109 5.83 6.23 11.13
N PHE A 110 4.74 5.48 11.25
CA PHE A 110 3.67 5.76 12.21
C PHE A 110 3.16 4.48 12.86
N THR A 111 2.67 4.58 14.08
CA THR A 111 1.80 3.57 14.68
C THR A 111 0.37 3.93 14.31
N ILE A 112 -0.24 3.13 13.43
CA ILE A 112 -1.58 3.38 12.91
C ILE A 112 -2.48 2.21 13.31
N GLY A 113 -3.75 2.48 13.51
CA GLY A 113 -4.81 1.50 13.78
C GLY A 113 -6.17 2.07 13.39
N HIS A 114 -6.25 3.38 13.10
CA HIS A 114 -7.48 4.06 12.70
C HIS A 114 -7.59 4.14 11.17
N THR A 115 -8.81 3.96 10.67
CA THR A 115 -9.15 4.12 9.25
C THR A 115 -9.01 5.57 8.78
N SER A 116 -8.82 5.78 7.48
CA SER A 116 -8.91 7.06 6.78
C SER A 116 -7.73 8.03 7.02
N THR A 117 -6.69 7.63 7.74
CA THR A 117 -5.63 8.54 8.22
C THR A 117 -4.42 8.61 7.28
N SER A 118 -4.20 7.60 6.43
CA SER A 118 -2.95 7.45 5.68
C SER A 118 -2.66 8.60 4.72
N VAL A 119 -3.68 9.12 4.06
CA VAL A 119 -3.52 10.19 3.07
C VAL A 119 -3.06 11.48 3.75
N SER A 120 -3.70 11.86 4.87
CA SER A 120 -3.33 13.05 5.65
C SER A 120 -1.91 12.93 6.23
N LEU A 121 -1.54 11.75 6.76
CA LEU A 121 -0.19 11.48 7.25
C LEU A 121 0.86 11.57 6.13
N ALA A 122 0.54 11.02 4.96
CA ALA A 122 1.41 11.10 3.78
C ALA A 122 1.55 12.54 3.26
N CYS A 123 0.47 13.34 3.27
CA CYS A 123 0.54 14.79 2.99
C CYS A 123 1.53 15.49 3.93
N GLY A 124 1.49 15.18 5.22
CA GLY A 124 2.42 15.74 6.20
C GLY A 124 3.88 15.37 5.89
N LEU A 125 4.15 14.11 5.52
CA LEU A 125 5.49 13.67 5.10
C LEU A 125 5.94 14.35 3.80
N ALA A 126 5.05 14.46 2.81
CA ALA A 126 5.35 15.14 1.54
C ALA A 126 5.68 16.62 1.76
N LYS A 127 4.89 17.30 2.59
CA LYS A 127 5.17 18.69 2.95
C LYS A 127 6.49 18.85 3.69
N ALA A 128 6.79 17.97 4.64
CA ALA A 128 8.06 17.99 5.37
C ALA A 128 9.26 17.73 4.45
N ARG A 129 9.13 16.81 3.49
CA ARG A 129 10.12 16.55 2.45
C ARG A 129 10.39 17.81 1.61
N ASP A 130 9.33 18.44 1.11
CA ASP A 130 9.45 19.62 0.24
C ASP A 130 10.12 20.80 0.97
N LEU A 131 9.75 21.03 2.23
CA LEU A 131 10.37 22.06 3.06
C LEU A 131 11.86 21.82 3.33
N LYS A 132 12.30 20.55 3.27
CA LYS A 132 13.71 20.15 3.42
C LYS A 132 14.46 20.08 2.10
N GLY A 133 13.78 20.31 0.96
CA GLY A 133 14.36 20.15 -0.39
C GLY A 133 14.66 18.69 -0.76
N GLY A 134 13.95 17.75 -0.14
CA GLY A 134 14.04 16.32 -0.46
C GLY A 134 13.26 15.96 -1.73
N HIS A 135 13.51 14.76 -2.26
CA HIS A 135 12.90 14.29 -3.53
C HIS A 135 12.36 12.85 -3.43
N GLU A 136 12.44 12.24 -2.25
CA GLU A 136 11.93 10.90 -2.02
C GLU A 136 10.42 10.79 -2.32
N ASN A 137 9.98 9.63 -2.82
CA ASN A 137 8.57 9.37 -3.04
C ASN A 137 7.85 9.16 -1.70
N ILE A 138 6.65 9.71 -1.60
CA ILE A 138 5.75 9.47 -0.47
C ILE A 138 4.53 8.71 -1.00
N ILE A 139 4.23 7.57 -0.40
CA ILE A 139 3.18 6.67 -0.83
C ILE A 139 2.19 6.46 0.31
N ALA A 140 0.91 6.76 0.07
CA ALA A 140 -0.20 6.34 0.92
C ALA A 140 -0.86 5.10 0.33
N VAL A 141 -1.16 4.10 1.15
CA VAL A 141 -1.92 2.91 0.76
C VAL A 141 -3.20 2.89 1.54
N ILE A 142 -4.34 2.90 0.87
CA ILE A 142 -5.67 2.95 1.49
C ILE A 142 -6.62 1.98 0.80
N GLY A 143 -7.43 1.28 1.58
CA GLY A 143 -8.52 0.46 1.06
C GLY A 143 -9.79 1.28 0.77
N ASP A 144 -10.62 0.78 -0.14
CA ASP A 144 -11.89 1.41 -0.51
C ASP A 144 -12.81 1.64 0.69
N GLY A 145 -12.88 0.70 1.63
CA GLY A 145 -13.66 0.87 2.86
C GLY A 145 -13.23 2.08 3.70
N SER A 146 -11.92 2.28 3.88
CA SER A 146 -11.36 3.42 4.60
C SER A 146 -11.48 4.74 3.84
N LEU A 147 -11.53 4.68 2.51
CA LEU A 147 -11.59 5.84 1.64
C LEU A 147 -12.85 6.68 1.86
N SER A 148 -13.93 6.10 2.38
CA SER A 148 -15.19 6.80 2.67
C SER A 148 -15.16 7.65 3.94
N GLY A 149 -14.11 7.60 4.74
CA GLY A 149 -14.00 8.41 5.96
C GLY A 149 -13.71 9.88 5.67
N GLY A 150 -14.26 10.79 6.49
CA GLY A 150 -14.12 12.24 6.31
C GLY A 150 -12.69 12.71 6.23
N GLU A 151 -11.81 12.17 7.08
CA GLU A 151 -10.38 12.50 7.09
C GLU A 151 -9.68 12.11 5.77
N ALA A 152 -10.07 11.00 5.13
CA ALA A 152 -9.55 10.64 3.81
C ALA A 152 -9.98 11.67 2.74
N TYR A 153 -11.21 12.15 2.78
CA TYR A 153 -11.69 13.22 1.88
C TYR A 153 -10.91 14.52 2.07
N GLU A 154 -10.69 14.93 3.31
CA GLU A 154 -9.86 16.10 3.61
C GLU A 154 -8.44 15.92 3.14
N GLY A 155 -7.85 14.75 3.38
CA GLY A 155 -6.51 14.38 2.92
C GLY A 155 -6.39 14.43 1.40
N LEU A 156 -7.34 13.86 0.66
CA LEU A 156 -7.36 13.89 -0.81
C LEU A 156 -7.52 15.32 -1.36
N SER A 157 -8.41 16.12 -0.76
CA SER A 157 -8.59 17.52 -1.14
C SER A 157 -7.32 18.33 -0.92
N ASN A 158 -6.66 18.14 0.24
CA ASN A 158 -5.40 18.79 0.54
C ASN A 158 -4.26 18.33 -0.38
N ALA A 159 -4.20 17.03 -0.71
CA ALA A 159 -3.23 16.48 -1.65
C ALA A 159 -3.32 17.15 -3.02
N GLY A 160 -4.55 17.34 -3.54
CA GLY A 160 -4.77 18.03 -4.81
C GLY A 160 -4.25 19.46 -4.84
N GLU A 161 -4.40 20.20 -3.73
CA GLU A 161 -3.89 21.58 -3.59
C GLU A 161 -2.35 21.63 -3.45
N MET A 162 -1.75 20.61 -2.84
CA MET A 162 -0.31 20.61 -2.58
C MET A 162 0.54 20.60 -3.86
N GLY A 163 0.08 19.99 -4.94
CA GLY A 163 0.76 19.97 -6.23
C GLY A 163 2.18 19.39 -6.20
N THR A 164 2.41 18.37 -5.36
CA THR A 164 3.74 17.77 -5.15
C THR A 164 3.73 16.26 -5.40
N ASN A 165 4.90 15.62 -5.40
CA ASN A 165 5.01 14.15 -5.48
C ASN A 165 4.34 13.51 -4.26
N LEU A 166 3.21 12.88 -4.51
CA LEU A 166 2.48 12.03 -3.58
C LEU A 166 1.73 10.97 -4.36
N ILE A 167 1.94 9.71 -4.03
CA ILE A 167 1.30 8.58 -4.68
C ILE A 167 0.27 8.00 -3.70
N ILE A 168 -0.97 7.88 -4.13
CA ILE A 168 -2.05 7.33 -3.32
C ILE A 168 -2.53 6.04 -3.99
N VAL A 169 -2.25 4.91 -3.37
CA VAL A 169 -2.65 3.59 -3.87
C VAL A 169 -3.98 3.23 -3.22
N VAL A 170 -5.05 3.26 -4.00
CA VAL A 170 -6.38 2.81 -3.58
C VAL A 170 -6.54 1.34 -3.95
N ASN A 171 -6.62 0.47 -2.95
CA ASN A 171 -6.94 -0.94 -3.13
C ASN A 171 -8.45 -1.10 -3.05
N ASP A 172 -9.08 -1.25 -4.22
CA ASP A 172 -10.54 -1.36 -4.37
C ASP A 172 -10.93 -2.79 -4.72
N ASN A 173 -11.58 -3.47 -3.80
CA ASN A 173 -12.12 -4.83 -3.98
C ASN A 173 -13.62 -4.92 -3.70
N GLU A 174 -14.32 -3.77 -3.66
CA GLU A 174 -15.77 -3.64 -3.41
C GLU A 174 -16.22 -4.04 -2.00
N MET A 175 -15.28 -4.40 -1.11
CA MET A 175 -15.59 -4.93 0.22
C MET A 175 -14.78 -4.22 1.29
N SER A 176 -15.47 -3.88 2.36
CA SER A 176 -14.85 -3.65 3.68
C SER A 176 -15.05 -4.91 4.55
N ILE A 177 -15.58 -4.78 5.76
CA ILE A 177 -16.08 -5.93 6.54
C ILE A 177 -17.39 -6.46 5.92
N ALA A 178 -18.19 -5.55 5.34
CA ALA A 178 -19.40 -5.81 4.60
C ALA A 178 -19.35 -5.09 3.24
N GLU A 179 -20.38 -5.27 2.41
CA GLU A 179 -20.52 -4.56 1.16
C GLU A 179 -20.51 -3.03 1.39
N ASN A 180 -19.84 -2.32 0.50
CA ASN A 180 -19.74 -0.88 0.56
C ASN A 180 -20.98 -0.21 -0.03
N HIS A 181 -21.51 0.82 0.64
CA HIS A 181 -22.66 1.59 0.17
C HIS A 181 -22.36 3.10 0.19
N GLY A 182 -22.88 3.82 -0.80
CA GLY A 182 -22.77 5.28 -0.90
C GLY A 182 -22.31 5.77 -2.26
N GLY A 183 -22.37 7.09 -2.48
CA GLY A 183 -22.06 7.71 -3.77
C GLY A 183 -20.63 7.55 -4.21
N LEU A 184 -19.67 7.50 -3.27
CA LEU A 184 -18.27 7.22 -3.60
C LEU A 184 -18.13 5.86 -4.29
N TYR A 185 -18.76 4.82 -3.75
CA TYR A 185 -18.65 3.46 -4.29
C TYR A 185 -19.32 3.29 -5.65
N GLN A 186 -20.37 4.08 -5.92
CA GLN A 186 -20.96 4.17 -7.27
C GLN A 186 -19.94 4.73 -8.26
N ASN A 187 -19.19 5.76 -7.87
CA ASN A 187 -18.13 6.31 -8.71
C ASN A 187 -16.95 5.34 -8.89
N LEU A 188 -16.51 4.67 -7.82
CA LEU A 188 -15.47 3.63 -7.92
C LEU A 188 -15.92 2.52 -8.86
N LYS A 189 -17.17 2.07 -8.77
CA LYS A 189 -17.74 1.08 -9.69
C LYS A 189 -17.72 1.58 -11.14
N GLU A 190 -18.13 2.80 -11.41
CA GLU A 190 -18.09 3.40 -12.74
C GLU A 190 -16.65 3.47 -13.28
N LEU A 191 -15.68 3.80 -12.43
CA LEU A 191 -14.26 3.79 -12.79
C LEU A 191 -13.76 2.39 -13.13
N ARG A 192 -14.17 1.35 -12.42
CA ARG A 192 -13.85 -0.04 -12.76
C ARG A 192 -14.50 -0.44 -14.08
N ASP A 193 -15.80 -0.23 -14.24
CA ASP A 193 -16.58 -0.61 -15.43
C ASP A 193 -16.04 0.08 -16.71
N THR A 194 -15.45 1.25 -16.57
CA THR A 194 -14.88 2.03 -17.67
C THR A 194 -13.36 1.95 -17.78
N GLU A 195 -12.72 1.11 -16.97
CA GLU A 195 -11.24 1.03 -16.89
C GLU A 195 -10.60 2.41 -16.68
N GLY A 196 -11.19 3.22 -15.80
CA GLY A 196 -10.72 4.56 -15.45
C GLY A 196 -11.01 5.64 -16.51
N ARG A 197 -11.77 5.34 -17.57
CA ARG A 197 -12.04 6.28 -18.67
C ARG A 197 -13.26 7.19 -18.44
N SER A 198 -14.04 6.96 -17.40
CA SER A 198 -15.18 7.84 -17.09
C SER A 198 -14.77 9.30 -16.98
N SER A 199 -15.60 10.19 -17.52
CA SER A 199 -15.46 11.64 -17.32
C SER A 199 -15.84 12.05 -15.89
N CYS A 200 -16.69 11.27 -15.21
CA CYS A 200 -17.01 11.43 -13.81
C CYS A 200 -15.98 10.68 -12.98
N ASN A 201 -14.96 11.38 -12.52
CA ASN A 201 -13.87 10.80 -11.74
C ASN A 201 -13.65 11.66 -10.49
N PHE A 202 -14.01 11.10 -9.35
CA PHE A 202 -13.90 11.75 -8.05
C PHE A 202 -12.47 12.28 -7.77
N PHE A 203 -11.45 11.50 -8.06
CA PHE A 203 -10.07 11.89 -7.80
C PHE A 203 -9.63 13.07 -8.69
N ARG A 204 -9.96 13.03 -9.97
CA ARG A 204 -9.68 14.14 -10.90
C ARG A 204 -10.42 15.42 -10.52
N SER A 205 -11.62 15.32 -9.96
CA SER A 205 -12.37 16.49 -9.49
C SER A 205 -11.70 17.21 -8.31
N LEU A 206 -10.83 16.51 -7.59
CA LEU A 206 -10.00 17.05 -6.51
C LEU A 206 -8.61 17.54 -6.99
N GLY A 207 -8.33 17.53 -8.29
CA GLY A 207 -7.06 17.97 -8.86
C GLY A 207 -5.94 16.91 -8.86
N LEU A 208 -6.29 15.66 -8.61
CA LEU A 208 -5.35 14.52 -8.61
C LEU A 208 -5.21 13.93 -10.00
N ASP A 209 -4.02 13.52 -10.38
CA ASP A 209 -3.82 12.64 -11.53
C ASP A 209 -4.34 11.24 -11.19
N TYR A 210 -4.79 10.49 -12.19
CA TYR A 210 -5.41 9.19 -11.97
C TYR A 210 -4.90 8.14 -12.94
N LEU A 211 -4.50 6.99 -12.39
CA LEU A 211 -4.06 5.81 -13.13
C LEU A 211 -4.85 4.58 -12.68
N TYR A 212 -5.62 3.99 -13.58
CA TYR A 212 -6.35 2.75 -13.32
C TYR A 212 -5.47 1.52 -13.58
N VAL A 213 -5.55 0.53 -12.69
CA VAL A 213 -4.91 -0.78 -12.85
C VAL A 213 -5.96 -1.86 -12.60
N GLY A 214 -6.38 -2.55 -13.66
CA GLY A 214 -7.41 -3.59 -13.57
C GLY A 214 -6.90 -4.88 -12.92
N GLU A 215 -5.66 -5.27 -13.23
CA GLU A 215 -5.04 -6.50 -12.76
C GLU A 215 -4.25 -6.25 -11.45
N GLY A 216 -4.98 -5.93 -10.37
CA GLY A 216 -4.42 -5.53 -9.08
C GLY A 216 -3.61 -6.61 -8.35
N ASN A 217 -3.62 -7.85 -8.83
CA ASN A 217 -2.82 -8.96 -8.29
C ASN A 217 -1.77 -9.47 -9.29
N ASP A 218 -1.57 -8.80 -10.44
CA ASP A 218 -0.50 -9.14 -11.38
C ASP A 218 0.73 -8.28 -11.13
N ILE A 219 1.81 -8.89 -10.63
CA ILE A 219 3.04 -8.18 -10.27
C ILE A 219 3.63 -7.37 -11.45
N PRO A 220 3.77 -7.91 -12.68
CA PRO A 220 4.25 -7.13 -13.81
C PRO A 220 3.42 -5.87 -14.09
N SER A 221 2.10 -5.96 -14.06
CA SER A 221 1.19 -4.83 -14.26
C SER A 221 1.36 -3.77 -13.16
N LEU A 222 1.44 -4.21 -11.90
CA LEU A 222 1.68 -3.34 -10.76
C LEU A 222 3.05 -2.65 -10.82
N VAL A 223 4.11 -3.39 -11.15
CA VAL A 223 5.46 -2.84 -11.31
C VAL A 223 5.48 -1.79 -12.42
N ALA A 224 4.84 -2.05 -13.57
CA ALA A 224 4.75 -1.09 -14.66
C ALA A 224 3.98 0.18 -14.26
N ALA A 225 2.87 0.03 -13.53
CA ALA A 225 2.07 1.15 -13.03
C ALA A 225 2.85 2.00 -12.02
N PHE A 226 3.49 1.37 -11.04
CA PHE A 226 4.29 2.08 -10.03
C PHE A 226 5.53 2.75 -10.64
N ALA A 227 6.20 2.10 -11.60
CA ALA A 227 7.31 2.71 -12.32
C ALA A 227 6.88 3.95 -13.13
N LYS A 228 5.66 3.95 -13.66
CA LYS A 228 5.10 5.09 -14.41
C LYS A 228 4.82 6.31 -13.52
N VAL A 229 4.42 6.10 -12.25
CA VAL A 229 4.10 7.19 -11.31
C VAL A 229 5.24 7.52 -10.36
N LYS A 230 6.32 6.75 -10.39
CA LYS A 230 7.52 7.05 -9.63
C LYS A 230 8.09 8.40 -10.06
N ASP A 231 8.54 9.18 -9.09
CA ASP A 231 9.11 10.52 -9.30
C ASP A 231 8.15 11.49 -10.02
N THR A 232 6.83 11.26 -9.92
CA THR A 232 5.82 12.19 -10.44
C THR A 232 5.96 13.57 -9.77
N SER A 233 5.62 14.63 -10.49
CA SER A 233 5.61 15.99 -9.94
C SER A 233 4.26 16.43 -9.39
N ARG A 234 3.25 15.57 -9.51
CA ARG A 234 1.86 15.85 -9.08
C ARG A 234 1.32 14.70 -8.28
N PRO A 235 0.37 14.95 -7.35
CA PRO A 235 -0.27 13.88 -6.62
C PRO A 235 -1.08 12.99 -7.56
N THR A 236 -0.86 11.67 -7.46
CA THR A 236 -1.43 10.66 -8.37
C THR A 236 -2.12 9.56 -7.56
N VAL A 237 -3.34 9.17 -7.98
CA VAL A 237 -4.13 8.06 -7.44
C VAL A 237 -4.17 6.91 -8.42
#